data_bb3be8582126ee43bb620c3450045905
#
_entry.id   bb3be8582126ee43bb620c3450045905
#
_cell.length_a   1.000
_cell.length_b   1.000
_cell.length_c   1.000
_cell.angle_alpha   90.00
_cell.angle_beta   90.00
_cell.angle_gamma   90.00
#
_symmetry.space_group_name_H-M   'P 1'
#
loop_
_entity.id
_entity.type
_entity.pdbx_description
1 polymer ?
#
loop_
_entity_poly.entity_id
_entity_poly.type
_entity_poly.pdbx_seq_one_letter_code
_entity_poly.pdbx_strand_id
1 'polypeptide(L)'
;MLLAFPSVITLNDQTALAQSSAVDQFRQLDRQEPRLRQVLPNADVFTFENASLSHFKAYAEDTNGKRTLVGLAFFTNELDPKIYGYKAQFWMLVGMTTNGVLTGVSIDYHAEPFGYFSIDPPEYSEQFIGKSILDPLEVGRDIDAVSRATITVEAATRAIRQGSRQLVRQFLSERK
;
A
#
# COMPACT_ATOMS: atom_id res chain seq x y z
N MET A 1 7.84 -51.80 -2.72
CA MET A 1 6.91 -50.82 -3.30
C MET A 1 6.12 -50.22 -2.16
N LEU A 2 6.62 -49.10 -1.57
CA LEU A 2 5.98 -48.41 -0.46
C LEU A 2 4.94 -47.45 -1.04
N LEU A 3 3.68 -47.68 -0.73
CA LEU A 3 2.61 -46.73 -1.04
C LEU A 3 2.61 -45.63 0.03
N ALA A 4 2.96 -44.41 -0.40
CA ALA A 4 2.80 -43.23 0.43
C ALA A 4 1.30 -42.87 0.51
N PHE A 5 0.72 -42.96 1.70
CA PHE A 5 -0.63 -42.46 1.97
C PHE A 5 -0.60 -40.92 2.00
N PRO A 6 -1.52 -40.24 1.31
CA PRO A 6 -1.64 -38.80 1.47
C PRO A 6 -2.10 -38.46 2.90
N SER A 7 -1.38 -37.57 3.57
CA SER A 7 -1.74 -37.06 4.90
C SER A 7 -3.12 -36.41 4.82
N VAL A 8 -4.09 -36.99 5.48
CA VAL A 8 -5.42 -36.40 5.63
C VAL A 8 -5.30 -35.22 6.56
N ILE A 9 -5.39 -34.01 6.01
CA ILE A 9 -5.51 -32.77 6.82
C ILE A 9 -6.85 -32.85 7.53
N THR A 10 -6.82 -32.93 8.84
CA THR A 10 -8.06 -33.02 9.66
C THR A 10 -8.73 -31.63 9.73
N LEU A 11 -10.04 -31.62 9.97
CA LEU A 11 -10.81 -30.38 10.22
C LEU A 11 -10.17 -29.49 11.30
N ASN A 12 -9.52 -30.10 12.27
CA ASN A 12 -8.81 -29.43 13.36
C ASN A 12 -7.56 -28.66 12.86
N ASP A 13 -6.83 -29.22 11.89
CA ASP A 13 -5.65 -28.58 11.29
C ASP A 13 -6.05 -27.39 10.42
N GLN A 14 -7.15 -27.47 9.70
CA GLN A 14 -7.68 -26.35 8.91
C GLN A 14 -8.16 -25.20 9.80
N THR A 15 -8.79 -25.51 10.95
CA THR A 15 -9.21 -24.49 11.91
C THR A 15 -8.01 -23.81 12.57
N ALA A 16 -6.97 -24.57 12.92
CA ALA A 16 -5.73 -24.02 13.48
C ALA A 16 -4.96 -23.13 12.51
N LEU A 17 -4.90 -23.53 11.23
CA LEU A 17 -4.28 -22.73 10.16
C LEU A 17 -5.05 -21.44 9.89
N ALA A 18 -6.39 -21.49 9.89
CA ALA A 18 -7.23 -20.32 9.73
C ALA A 18 -7.12 -19.35 10.92
N GLN A 19 -7.02 -19.86 12.15
CA GLN A 19 -6.79 -19.05 13.35
C GLN A 19 -5.39 -18.43 13.36
N SER A 20 -4.35 -19.15 12.94
CA SER A 20 -2.99 -18.62 12.81
C SER A 20 -2.94 -17.48 11.78
N SER A 21 -3.59 -17.65 10.63
CA SER A 21 -3.63 -16.61 9.60
C SER A 21 -4.37 -15.35 10.06
N ALA A 22 -5.46 -15.50 10.82
CA ALA A 22 -6.22 -14.39 11.40
C ALA A 22 -5.42 -13.63 12.45
N VAL A 23 -4.66 -14.33 13.30
CA VAL A 23 -3.78 -13.73 14.32
C VAL A 23 -2.62 -12.99 13.66
N ASP A 24 -2.04 -13.53 12.59
CA ASP A 24 -0.95 -12.88 11.87
C ASP A 24 -1.44 -11.64 11.11
N GLN A 25 -2.64 -11.67 10.55
CA GLN A 25 -3.30 -10.50 9.97
C GLN A 25 -3.57 -9.42 11.01
N PHE A 26 -4.01 -9.81 12.22
CA PHE A 26 -4.26 -8.88 13.30
C PHE A 26 -2.97 -8.21 13.80
N ARG A 27 -1.87 -8.97 13.93
CA ARG A 27 -0.55 -8.44 14.30
C ARG A 27 0.02 -7.48 13.26
N GLN A 28 -0.25 -7.69 11.98
CA GLN A 28 0.12 -6.76 10.93
C GLN A 28 -0.66 -5.45 11.03
N LEU A 29 -1.95 -5.50 11.31
CA LEU A 29 -2.80 -4.32 11.50
C LEU A 29 -2.32 -3.46 12.67
N ASP A 30 -2.11 -4.02 13.85
CA ASP A 30 -1.65 -3.31 15.04
C ASP A 30 -0.32 -2.57 14.81
N ARG A 31 0.60 -3.19 14.07
CA ARG A 31 1.90 -2.58 13.74
C ARG A 31 1.79 -1.46 12.70
N GLN A 32 0.82 -1.56 11.80
CA GLN A 32 0.67 -0.62 10.70
C GLN A 32 -0.31 0.51 11.00
N GLU A 33 -1.16 0.37 12.03
CA GLU A 33 -2.19 1.36 12.34
C GLU A 33 -1.66 2.80 12.49
N PRO A 34 -0.56 3.07 13.22
CA PRO A 34 -0.04 4.44 13.35
C PRO A 34 0.35 5.05 11.98
N ARG A 35 0.86 4.22 11.08
CA ARG A 35 1.28 4.62 9.73
C ARG A 35 0.10 4.76 8.79
N LEU A 36 -0.89 3.87 8.92
CA LEU A 36 -2.15 3.97 8.20
C LEU A 36 -2.87 5.27 8.55
N ARG A 37 -2.88 5.68 9.82
CA ARG A 37 -3.44 6.97 10.25
C ARG A 37 -2.66 8.16 9.70
N GLN A 38 -1.35 8.03 9.48
CA GLN A 38 -0.55 9.08 8.85
C GLN A 38 -0.95 9.30 7.39
N VAL A 39 -1.17 8.23 6.62
CA VAL A 39 -1.53 8.34 5.19
C VAL A 39 -3.04 8.44 4.95
N LEU A 40 -3.87 8.09 5.93
CA LEU A 40 -5.34 8.12 5.90
C LEU A 40 -5.89 8.77 7.19
N PRO A 41 -5.66 10.08 7.39
CA PRO A 41 -5.93 10.75 8.68
C PRO A 41 -7.43 10.81 9.05
N ASN A 42 -8.33 10.63 8.08
CA ASN A 42 -9.79 10.70 8.30
C ASN A 42 -10.41 9.32 8.55
N ALA A 43 -9.61 8.30 8.89
CA ALA A 43 -10.09 6.95 9.15
C ALA A 43 -9.98 6.59 10.62
N ASP A 44 -11.00 5.89 11.13
CA ASP A 44 -11.07 5.41 12.51
C ASP A 44 -10.69 3.93 12.61
N VAL A 45 -11.07 3.13 11.61
CA VAL A 45 -10.92 1.67 11.60
C VAL A 45 -10.29 1.21 10.30
N PHE A 46 -9.39 0.22 10.40
CA PHE A 46 -8.72 -0.38 9.25
C PHE A 46 -8.99 -1.89 9.18
N THR A 47 -9.08 -2.43 7.97
CA THR A 47 -9.08 -3.87 7.70
C THR A 47 -8.04 -4.20 6.65
N PHE A 48 -7.46 -5.40 6.72
CA PHE A 48 -6.51 -5.88 5.72
C PHE A 48 -7.21 -6.84 4.75
N GLU A 49 -6.97 -6.64 3.46
CA GLU A 49 -7.47 -7.48 2.38
C GLU A 49 -6.30 -8.18 1.69
N ASN A 50 -6.30 -9.50 1.76
CA ASN A 50 -5.35 -10.32 1.01
C ASN A 50 -5.90 -10.58 -0.40
N ALA A 51 -5.36 -9.90 -1.39
CA ALA A 51 -5.82 -9.92 -2.77
C ALA A 51 -4.62 -9.91 -3.73
N SER A 52 -4.84 -9.77 -5.04
CA SER A 52 -3.74 -9.74 -6.03
C SER A 52 -2.78 -8.56 -5.79
N LEU A 53 -3.29 -7.42 -5.34
CA LEU A 53 -2.55 -6.39 -4.65
C LEU A 53 -3.11 -6.29 -3.23
N SER A 54 -2.36 -6.80 -2.24
CA SER A 54 -2.75 -6.73 -0.84
C SER A 54 -2.88 -5.28 -0.40
N HIS A 55 -3.95 -4.96 0.30
CA HIS A 55 -4.25 -3.57 0.66
C HIS A 55 -5.04 -3.46 1.96
N PHE A 56 -5.11 -2.24 2.48
CA PHE A 56 -5.94 -1.89 3.63
C PHE A 56 -7.16 -1.11 3.16
N LYS A 57 -8.32 -1.41 3.74
CA LYS A 57 -9.52 -0.59 3.66
C LYS A 57 -9.64 0.23 4.93
N ALA A 58 -9.96 1.51 4.77
CA ALA A 58 -10.07 2.48 5.85
C ALA A 58 -11.49 2.99 5.96
N TYR A 59 -12.04 2.97 7.17
CA TYR A 59 -13.42 3.34 7.44
C TYR A 59 -13.47 4.48 8.46
N ALA A 60 -14.36 5.43 8.20
CA ALA A 60 -14.84 6.36 9.23
C ALA A 60 -16.01 5.71 9.97
N GLU A 61 -16.07 5.88 11.29
CA GLU A 61 -17.13 5.37 12.15
C GLU A 61 -17.95 6.53 12.74
N ASP A 62 -19.25 6.52 12.54
CA ASP A 62 -20.13 7.52 13.13
C ASP A 62 -20.47 7.21 14.58
N THR A 63 -21.17 8.14 15.26
CA THR A 63 -21.57 8.01 16.67
C THR A 63 -22.48 6.83 16.96
N ASN A 64 -23.07 6.21 15.93
CA ASN A 64 -23.94 5.03 16.02
C ASN A 64 -23.17 3.73 15.70
N GLY A 65 -21.87 3.79 15.48
CA GLY A 65 -21.04 2.65 15.12
C GLY A 65 -21.16 2.22 13.64
N LYS A 66 -21.79 3.02 12.79
CA LYS A 66 -21.90 2.74 11.37
C LYS A 66 -20.57 3.11 10.67
N ARG A 67 -20.00 2.14 9.96
CA ARG A 67 -18.77 2.28 9.22
C ARG A 67 -19.01 2.65 7.77
N THR A 68 -18.32 3.67 7.30
CA THR A 68 -18.32 4.10 5.90
C THR A 68 -16.91 4.02 5.35
N LEU A 69 -16.71 3.34 4.22
CA LEU A 69 -15.41 3.24 3.57
C LEU A 69 -14.99 4.61 3.04
N VAL A 70 -13.85 5.10 3.52
CA VAL A 70 -13.34 6.45 3.18
C VAL A 70 -12.03 6.41 2.40
N GLY A 71 -11.30 5.29 2.45
CA GLY A 71 -10.01 5.21 1.76
C GLY A 71 -9.45 3.80 1.63
N LEU A 72 -8.36 3.72 0.88
CA LEU A 72 -7.57 2.52 0.63
C LEU A 72 -6.09 2.86 0.84
N ALA A 73 -5.29 1.89 1.30
CA ALA A 73 -3.83 2.02 1.34
C ALA A 73 -3.16 0.72 0.90
N PHE A 74 -1.95 0.83 0.33
CA PHE A 74 -1.16 -0.32 -0.11
C PHE A 74 0.33 -0.07 0.06
N PHE A 75 1.11 -1.14 0.10
CA PHE A 75 2.56 -1.07 0.06
C PHE A 75 3.10 -1.25 -1.36
N THR A 76 4.04 -0.40 -1.78
CA THR A 76 4.61 -0.45 -3.13
C THR A 76 5.47 -1.69 -3.40
N ASN A 77 6.02 -2.32 -2.37
CA ASN A 77 6.74 -3.60 -2.50
C ASN A 77 5.82 -4.80 -2.78
N GLU A 78 4.51 -4.65 -2.65
CA GLU A 78 3.50 -5.66 -3.02
C GLU A 78 3.12 -5.62 -4.51
N LEU A 79 3.60 -4.60 -5.25
CA LEU A 79 3.30 -4.46 -6.68
C LEU A 79 3.83 -5.63 -7.52
N ASP A 80 3.06 -6.01 -8.54
CA ASP A 80 3.47 -6.94 -9.58
C ASP A 80 3.15 -6.33 -10.97
N PRO A 81 4.15 -6.12 -11.85
CA PRO A 81 5.58 -6.38 -11.64
C PRO A 81 6.23 -5.43 -10.62
N LYS A 82 7.28 -5.91 -9.97
CA LYS A 82 8.07 -5.13 -9.02
C LYS A 82 8.72 -3.92 -9.67
N ILE A 83 8.74 -2.78 -8.96
CA ILE A 83 9.40 -1.56 -9.43
C ILE A 83 10.66 -1.33 -8.62
N TYR A 84 11.77 -1.22 -9.34
CA TYR A 84 13.10 -1.00 -8.76
C TYR A 84 13.56 0.43 -9.03
N GLY A 85 14.20 1.02 -8.02
CA GLY A 85 15.00 2.21 -8.16
C GLY A 85 16.38 1.91 -8.75
N TYR A 86 17.39 2.67 -8.34
CA TYR A 86 18.77 2.44 -8.74
C TYR A 86 19.37 1.16 -8.14
N LYS A 87 19.03 0.83 -6.88
CA LYS A 87 19.56 -0.34 -6.17
C LYS A 87 18.53 -1.38 -5.76
N ALA A 88 17.35 -0.96 -5.31
CA ALA A 88 16.38 -1.87 -4.74
C ALA A 88 14.93 -1.41 -4.99
N GLN A 89 13.99 -2.20 -4.50
CA GLN A 89 12.59 -1.80 -4.41
C GLN A 89 12.40 -0.74 -3.33
N PHE A 90 11.37 0.08 -3.53
CA PHE A 90 10.87 0.99 -2.50
C PHE A 90 9.82 0.30 -1.65
N TRP A 91 9.88 0.50 -0.36
CA TRP A 91 8.82 0.15 0.56
C TRP A 91 8.16 1.45 1.01
N MET A 92 7.08 1.80 0.36
CA MET A 92 6.31 2.99 0.65
C MET A 92 4.87 2.59 0.93
N LEU A 93 4.27 3.19 1.95
CA LEU A 93 2.84 3.09 2.22
C LEU A 93 2.14 4.27 1.55
N VAL A 94 1.19 3.98 0.67
CA VAL A 94 0.43 4.97 -0.10
C VAL A 94 -1.02 4.92 0.30
N GLY A 95 -1.59 6.04 0.74
CA GLY A 95 -3.00 6.21 1.06
C GLY A 95 -3.73 7.02 0.00
N MET A 96 -5.00 6.67 -0.24
CA MET A 96 -5.90 7.42 -1.12
C MET A 96 -7.35 7.31 -0.69
N THR A 97 -8.18 8.27 -1.10
CA THR A 97 -9.63 8.20 -0.94
C THR A 97 -10.24 7.16 -1.88
N THR A 98 -11.50 6.80 -1.65
CA THR A 98 -12.28 5.93 -2.56
C THR A 98 -12.50 6.52 -3.95
N ASN A 99 -12.29 7.83 -4.11
CA ASN A 99 -12.39 8.55 -5.40
C ASN A 99 -11.03 8.66 -6.11
N GLY A 100 -9.96 8.04 -5.56
CA GLY A 100 -8.63 8.03 -6.16
C GLY A 100 -7.85 9.33 -5.97
N VAL A 101 -8.11 10.09 -4.91
CA VAL A 101 -7.29 11.23 -4.51
C VAL A 101 -6.28 10.75 -3.47
N LEU A 102 -4.99 10.97 -3.71
CA LEU A 102 -3.90 10.61 -2.82
C LEU A 102 -3.97 11.45 -1.53
N THR A 103 -3.89 10.79 -0.39
CA THR A 103 -4.01 11.41 0.94
C THR A 103 -2.70 11.43 1.72
N GLY A 104 -1.75 10.59 1.33
CA GLY A 104 -0.43 10.55 1.96
C GLY A 104 0.46 9.48 1.37
N VAL A 105 1.76 9.69 1.51
CA VAL A 105 2.81 8.73 1.17
C VAL A 105 3.79 8.70 2.34
N SER A 106 4.06 7.50 2.87
CA SER A 106 5.10 7.27 3.87
C SER A 106 6.20 6.42 3.27
N ILE A 107 7.45 6.87 3.36
CA ILE A 107 8.60 6.13 2.86
C ILE A 107 9.19 5.33 4.02
N ASP A 108 9.19 4.01 3.90
CA ASP A 108 9.56 3.11 4.97
C ASP A 108 10.98 2.61 4.86
N TYR A 109 11.34 2.24 3.63
CA TYR A 109 12.65 1.71 3.34
C TYR A 109 13.00 1.89 1.86
N HIS A 110 14.25 2.20 1.62
CA HIS A 110 14.92 2.13 0.32
C HIS A 110 16.42 1.88 0.51
N ALA A 111 17.10 1.44 -0.55
CA ALA A 111 18.55 1.29 -0.58
C ALA A 111 19.22 2.30 -1.54
N GLU A 112 18.53 3.41 -1.85
CA GLU A 112 18.97 4.40 -2.81
C GLU A 112 20.10 5.26 -2.24
N PRO A 113 21.25 5.41 -2.93
CA PRO A 113 22.41 6.14 -2.41
C PRO A 113 22.13 7.64 -2.22
N PHE A 114 21.18 8.18 -2.97
CA PHE A 114 20.80 9.60 -2.93
C PHE A 114 19.38 9.82 -2.39
N GLY A 115 18.78 8.81 -1.76
CA GLY A 115 17.45 8.88 -1.18
C GLY A 115 17.33 9.98 -0.12
N TYR A 116 18.34 10.11 0.72
CA TYR A 116 18.38 11.03 1.88
C TYR A 116 18.13 12.51 1.51
N PHE A 117 18.40 12.94 0.28
CA PHE A 117 18.12 14.31 -0.15
C PHE A 117 17.04 14.38 -1.25
N SER A 118 16.56 13.26 -1.75
CA SER A 118 15.64 13.24 -2.89
C SER A 118 14.23 12.76 -2.57
N ILE A 119 14.08 11.68 -1.81
CA ILE A 119 12.79 11.08 -1.50
C ILE A 119 12.49 11.04 0.01
N ASP A 120 13.51 11.02 0.89
CA ASP A 120 13.31 11.06 2.34
C ASP A 120 12.79 12.41 2.85
N PRO A 121 13.17 13.58 2.28
CA PRO A 121 12.59 14.82 2.69
C PRO A 121 11.07 14.85 2.51
N PRO A 122 10.30 15.37 3.49
CA PRO A 122 8.84 15.39 3.44
C PRO A 122 8.30 16.10 2.20
N GLU A 123 9.04 17.06 1.65
CA GLU A 123 8.68 17.80 0.45
C GLU A 123 8.44 16.88 -0.76
N TYR A 124 9.11 15.73 -0.83
CA TYR A 124 8.83 14.78 -1.90
C TYR A 124 7.46 14.12 -1.73
N SER A 125 7.19 13.57 -0.56
CA SER A 125 5.92 12.85 -0.31
C SER A 125 4.71 13.79 -0.26
N GLU A 126 4.88 15.03 0.19
CA GLU A 126 3.83 16.06 0.26
C GLU A 126 3.31 16.46 -1.12
N GLN A 127 4.13 16.36 -2.17
CA GLN A 127 3.70 16.68 -3.55
C GLN A 127 2.55 15.80 -4.05
N PHE A 128 2.36 14.63 -3.47
CA PHE A 128 1.30 13.70 -3.87
C PHE A 128 -0.04 13.99 -3.20
N ILE A 129 -0.04 14.68 -2.06
CA ILE A 129 -1.26 14.96 -1.29
C ILE A 129 -2.22 15.81 -2.11
N GLY A 130 -3.46 15.34 -2.25
CA GLY A 130 -4.50 16.00 -3.02
C GLY A 130 -4.47 15.78 -4.53
N LYS A 131 -3.43 15.12 -5.06
CA LYS A 131 -3.38 14.75 -6.48
C LYS A 131 -4.28 13.56 -6.77
N SER A 132 -4.88 13.58 -7.96
CA SER A 132 -5.68 12.47 -8.46
C SER A 132 -4.80 11.38 -9.09
N ILE A 133 -5.21 10.12 -9.00
CA ILE A 133 -4.59 9.03 -9.78
C ILE A 133 -4.73 9.23 -11.30
N LEU A 134 -5.63 10.14 -11.73
CA LEU A 134 -5.80 10.53 -13.13
C LEU A 134 -4.79 11.59 -13.57
N ASP A 135 -4.18 12.31 -12.63
CA ASP A 135 -3.11 13.26 -12.93
C ASP A 135 -1.91 12.54 -13.52
N PRO A 136 -0.99 13.22 -14.19
CA PRO A 136 0.20 12.62 -14.78
C PRO A 136 1.00 11.81 -13.77
N LEU A 137 1.24 12.36 -12.58
CA LEU A 137 2.15 11.85 -11.56
C LEU A 137 3.50 11.52 -12.22
N GLU A 138 4.10 12.51 -12.86
CA GLU A 138 5.34 12.41 -13.63
C GLU A 138 6.35 13.46 -13.20
N VAL A 139 7.59 13.01 -13.03
CA VAL A 139 8.71 13.89 -12.69
C VAL A 139 8.97 14.88 -13.82
N GLY A 140 9.15 16.16 -13.48
CA GLY A 140 9.31 17.24 -14.43
C GLY A 140 8.02 17.76 -15.06
N ARG A 141 6.87 17.20 -14.69
CA ARG A 141 5.55 17.64 -15.13
C ARG A 141 4.68 18.17 -13.98
N ASP A 142 4.42 17.33 -13.01
CA ASP A 142 3.62 17.64 -11.83
C ASP A 142 4.25 17.12 -10.52
N ILE A 143 5.41 16.47 -10.63
CA ILE A 143 6.29 16.11 -9.52
C ILE A 143 7.68 16.69 -9.81
N ASP A 144 8.31 17.30 -8.83
CA ASP A 144 9.59 17.95 -8.97
C ASP A 144 10.72 16.98 -9.25
N ALA A 145 11.59 17.36 -10.19
CA ALA A 145 12.81 16.64 -10.47
C ALA A 145 13.89 17.00 -9.44
N VAL A 146 14.64 16.00 -8.99
CA VAL A 146 15.79 16.22 -8.10
C VAL A 146 17.09 15.90 -8.85
N SER A 147 17.95 16.91 -9.00
CA SER A 147 19.24 16.76 -9.65
C SER A 147 20.07 15.66 -8.98
N ARG A 148 20.74 14.82 -9.79
CA ARG A 148 21.55 13.66 -9.37
C ARG A 148 20.78 12.48 -8.79
N ALA A 149 19.45 12.56 -8.68
CA ALA A 149 18.61 11.48 -8.16
C ALA A 149 17.46 11.11 -9.12
N THR A 150 17.56 11.44 -10.39
CA THR A 150 16.48 11.27 -11.39
C THR A 150 15.94 9.84 -11.41
N ILE A 151 16.81 8.82 -11.47
CA ILE A 151 16.39 7.42 -11.50
C ILE A 151 15.58 7.05 -10.24
N THR A 152 16.03 7.50 -9.06
CA THR A 152 15.37 7.24 -7.79
C THR A 152 13.99 7.89 -7.74
N VAL A 153 13.92 9.19 -8.06
CA VAL A 153 12.67 9.97 -7.99
C VAL A 153 11.66 9.47 -9.03
N GLU A 154 12.09 9.19 -10.27
CA GLU A 154 11.22 8.63 -11.32
C GLU A 154 10.69 7.24 -10.95
N ALA A 155 11.53 6.37 -10.40
CA ALA A 155 11.11 5.02 -10.03
C ALA A 155 10.15 5.04 -8.83
N ALA A 156 10.41 5.85 -7.81
CA ALA A 156 9.52 6.02 -6.66
C ALA A 156 8.17 6.60 -7.09
N THR A 157 8.18 7.67 -7.90
CA THR A 157 6.96 8.28 -8.47
C THR A 157 6.17 7.29 -9.32
N ARG A 158 6.86 6.48 -10.13
CA ARG A 158 6.23 5.42 -10.94
C ARG A 158 5.59 4.35 -10.06
N ALA A 159 6.22 3.96 -8.95
CA ALA A 159 5.64 2.98 -8.02
C ALA A 159 4.35 3.49 -7.38
N ILE A 160 4.32 4.75 -6.93
CA ILE A 160 3.12 5.39 -6.39
C ILE A 160 2.03 5.43 -7.46
N ARG A 161 2.32 5.94 -8.66
CA ARG A 161 1.38 6.06 -9.77
C ARG A 161 0.78 4.71 -10.20
N GLN A 162 1.64 3.73 -10.46
CA GLN A 162 1.19 2.41 -10.95
C GLN A 162 0.41 1.65 -9.91
N GLY A 163 0.89 1.66 -8.65
CA GLY A 163 0.21 0.98 -7.55
C GLY A 163 -1.16 1.56 -7.27
N SER A 164 -1.29 2.87 -7.21
CA SER A 164 -2.57 3.54 -7.01
C SER A 164 -3.58 3.21 -8.11
N ARG A 165 -3.14 3.24 -9.36
CA ARG A 165 -4.00 2.87 -10.51
C ARG A 165 -4.34 1.38 -10.53
N GLN A 166 -3.43 0.51 -10.15
CA GLN A 166 -3.68 -0.93 -10.04
C GLN A 166 -4.70 -1.23 -8.95
N LEU A 167 -4.53 -0.65 -7.76
CA LEU A 167 -5.46 -0.85 -6.65
C LEU A 167 -6.88 -0.38 -6.98
N VAL A 168 -7.04 0.79 -7.60
CA VAL A 168 -8.38 1.26 -8.00
C VAL A 168 -9.02 0.33 -9.03
N ARG A 169 -8.27 -0.15 -10.02
CA ARG A 169 -8.82 -1.12 -10.99
C ARG A 169 -9.28 -2.41 -10.31
N GLN A 170 -8.48 -2.95 -9.38
CA GLN A 170 -8.85 -4.13 -8.59
C GLN A 170 -10.11 -3.86 -7.78
N PHE A 171 -10.15 -2.78 -7.01
CA PHE A 171 -11.28 -2.40 -6.16
C PHE A 171 -12.58 -2.23 -6.94
N LEU A 172 -12.53 -1.63 -8.12
CA LEU A 172 -13.71 -1.48 -8.99
C LEU A 172 -14.17 -2.81 -9.59
N SER A 173 -13.26 -3.76 -9.82
CA SER A 173 -13.61 -5.09 -10.33
C SER A 173 -14.30 -5.97 -9.29
N GLU A 174 -13.95 -5.80 -8.01
CA GLU A 174 -14.55 -6.54 -6.88
C GLU A 174 -15.99 -6.07 -6.55
N ARG A 175 -16.40 -4.90 -7.04
CA ARG A 175 -17.74 -4.33 -6.80
C ARG A 175 -18.76 -4.66 -7.88
N LYS A 176 -18.37 -5.39 -8.92
CA LYS A 176 -19.27 -5.87 -9.99
C LYS A 176 -19.78 -7.25 -9.65
#